data_5b2b2cabd3254090afafd1f834f28c39
#
_entry.id   5b2b2cabd3254090afafd1f834f28c39
#
_cell.length_a   1.000
_cell.length_b   1.000
_cell.length_c   1.000
_cell.angle_alpha   90.00
_cell.angle_beta   90.00
_cell.angle_gamma   90.00
#
_symmetry.space_group_name_H-M   'P 1'
#
loop_
_entity.id
_entity.type
_entity.pdbx_description
1 polymer ?
#
loop_
_entity_poly.entity_id
_entity_poly.type
_entity_poly.pdbx_seq_one_letter_code
_entity_poly.pdbx_strand_id
1 'polypeptide(L)'
;TAVSSWQGVKKCTKARKAKGDDALFLNVYRPKNLSKAVPVMVFLHGGGNVGGTPNMNFSTFVDETDVIVVSVEFRQGAFGWLQSKALKTGNKYTDSGNFAMLDIKLALEWVRDNIGFFGGDAGNVTLSGFSAGARDSLNAMISPIMTGLFHKVVSFSGGMTTCSKQEGRKWTDEKLAKILVRRGRFSKKKRALRYVKRMSAKKKKKLLYSLSNKEIKKMAGSSGLRLTNFPQCFRDGTVIPKDGFDCLEYGGYHRVPMIIATNRSEFANMSYKSMQRILTKRPKTFRNRKQFYRLLKIAKTYGSKLQSSFYLEKLASKIAIDPYHSDIYTYRFQWG
;
A
#
# COMPACT_ATOMS: atom_id res chain seq x y z
N THR A 1 -10.81 3.33 -17.14
CA THR A 1 -10.79 4.70 -17.69
C THR A 1 -9.68 5.58 -17.12
N ALA A 2 -8.85 5.11 -16.21
CA ALA A 2 -7.75 5.90 -15.66
C ALA A 2 -6.47 5.88 -16.52
N VAL A 3 -6.47 5.16 -17.62
CA VAL A 3 -5.27 4.92 -18.46
C VAL A 3 -4.87 6.15 -19.28
N SER A 4 -5.78 7.08 -19.55
CA SER A 4 -5.50 8.27 -20.36
C SER A 4 -4.62 9.33 -19.68
N SER A 5 -4.50 9.30 -18.36
CA SER A 5 -3.71 10.28 -17.60
C SER A 5 -2.21 10.04 -17.63
N TRP A 6 -1.76 8.84 -18.04
CA TRP A 6 -0.34 8.51 -18.20
C TRP A 6 0.22 8.92 -19.56
N GLN A 7 -0.63 9.29 -20.51
CA GLN A 7 -0.22 9.81 -21.80
C GLN A 7 0.12 11.29 -21.70
N GLY A 8 1.37 11.63 -21.87
CA GLY A 8 1.85 13.00 -21.89
C GLY A 8 2.48 13.47 -20.60
N VAL A 9 3.52 12.79 -20.18
CA VAL A 9 4.46 13.34 -19.20
C VAL A 9 5.09 14.58 -19.83
N LYS A 10 4.49 15.73 -19.55
CA LYS A 10 5.15 17.01 -19.75
C LYS A 10 6.31 17.06 -18.77
N LYS A 11 7.46 17.57 -19.19
CA LYS A 11 8.53 17.96 -18.27
C LYS A 11 7.93 18.77 -17.12
N CYS A 12 7.62 18.12 -15.99
CA CYS A 12 7.08 18.78 -14.82
C CYS A 12 8.22 18.98 -13.83
N THR A 13 8.80 20.16 -13.85
CA THR A 13 9.76 20.62 -12.85
C THR A 13 9.12 20.96 -11.51
N LYS A 14 7.80 20.90 -11.40
CA LYS A 14 7.05 21.17 -10.14
C LYS A 14 5.95 20.16 -9.93
N ALA A 15 5.86 19.64 -8.70
CA ALA A 15 4.79 18.79 -8.26
C ALA A 15 3.42 19.49 -8.43
N ARG A 16 2.50 18.85 -9.15
CA ARG A 16 1.12 19.33 -9.29
C ARG A 16 0.25 18.71 -8.20
N LYS A 17 -0.59 19.53 -7.57
CA LYS A 17 -1.74 19.02 -6.83
C LYS A 17 -2.78 18.57 -7.85
N ALA A 18 -2.85 17.29 -8.12
CA ALA A 18 -3.90 16.73 -8.96
C ALA A 18 -5.27 16.87 -8.28
N LYS A 19 -6.28 17.24 -9.04
CA LYS A 19 -7.67 17.35 -8.56
C LYS A 19 -8.57 16.49 -9.45
N GLY A 20 -9.59 15.85 -8.82
CA GLY A 20 -10.62 15.09 -9.54
C GLY A 20 -10.12 13.74 -10.06
N ASP A 21 -10.60 13.35 -11.23
CA ASP A 21 -10.33 12.05 -11.86
C ASP A 21 -8.92 11.94 -12.46
N ASP A 22 -8.22 13.07 -12.64
CA ASP A 22 -6.81 13.15 -13.07
C ASP A 22 -5.81 13.03 -11.91
N ALA A 23 -6.20 12.36 -10.82
CA ALA A 23 -5.41 12.25 -9.61
C ALA A 23 -4.23 11.26 -9.72
N LEU A 24 -4.14 10.46 -10.79
CA LEU A 24 -3.03 9.55 -11.02
C LEU A 24 -1.96 10.23 -11.85
N PHE A 25 -0.76 10.34 -11.28
CA PHE A 25 0.41 10.93 -11.94
C PHE A 25 1.68 10.32 -11.35
N LEU A 26 2.80 10.60 -11.98
CA LEU A 26 4.12 10.30 -11.46
C LEU A 26 5.02 11.53 -11.60
N ASN A 27 6.04 11.61 -10.74
CA ASN A 27 7.11 12.59 -10.84
C ASN A 27 8.40 11.86 -11.20
N VAL A 28 9.15 12.42 -12.16
CA VAL A 28 10.47 11.91 -12.55
C VAL A 28 11.53 12.90 -12.06
N TYR A 29 12.42 12.43 -11.21
CA TYR A 29 13.61 13.12 -10.73
C TYR A 29 14.82 12.48 -11.41
N ARG A 30 15.63 13.27 -12.07
CA ARG A 30 16.82 12.78 -12.78
C ARG A 30 18.02 13.69 -12.53
N PRO A 31 19.26 13.14 -12.53
CA PRO A 31 20.46 13.95 -12.58
C PRO A 31 20.46 14.90 -13.78
N LYS A 32 21.14 16.06 -13.64
CA LYS A 32 21.19 17.05 -14.72
C LYS A 32 21.91 16.52 -15.95
N ASN A 33 23.07 15.91 -15.73
CA ASN A 33 23.97 15.44 -16.79
C ASN A 33 24.06 13.92 -16.71
N LEU A 34 23.74 13.25 -17.80
CA LEU A 34 23.85 11.82 -17.94
C LEU A 34 24.68 11.50 -19.18
N SER A 35 25.80 10.82 -19.00
CA SER A 35 26.64 10.32 -20.09
C SER A 35 26.26 8.92 -20.56
N LYS A 36 25.51 8.19 -19.75
CA LYS A 36 25.02 6.83 -20.02
C LYS A 36 23.64 6.61 -19.40
N ALA A 37 22.95 5.54 -19.77
CA ALA A 37 21.72 5.12 -19.10
C ALA A 37 22.02 4.76 -17.64
N VAL A 38 21.16 5.22 -16.71
CA VAL A 38 21.34 5.04 -15.27
C VAL A 38 20.20 4.19 -14.66
N PRO A 39 20.44 3.55 -13.52
CA PRO A 39 19.40 2.77 -12.82
C PRO A 39 18.17 3.63 -12.48
N VAL A 40 17.03 2.96 -12.38
CA VAL A 40 15.74 3.60 -12.06
C VAL A 40 15.19 3.07 -10.76
N MET A 41 14.79 3.95 -9.85
CA MET A 41 14.05 3.61 -8.65
C MET A 41 12.60 4.06 -8.79
N VAL A 42 11.66 3.13 -8.84
CA VAL A 42 10.22 3.42 -8.76
C VAL A 42 9.80 3.42 -7.30
N PHE A 43 9.37 4.56 -6.78
CA PHE A 43 9.08 4.75 -5.37
C PHE A 43 7.57 4.82 -5.09
N LEU A 44 7.11 3.94 -4.19
CA LEU A 44 5.74 3.89 -3.67
C LEU A 44 5.69 4.54 -2.29
N HIS A 45 4.92 5.61 -2.16
CA HIS A 45 4.85 6.37 -0.91
C HIS A 45 4.09 5.64 0.21
N GLY A 46 4.40 5.98 1.46
CA GLY A 46 3.68 5.51 2.62
C GLY A 46 2.36 6.26 2.83
N GLY A 47 1.72 5.98 3.98
CA GLY A 47 0.44 6.63 4.35
C GLY A 47 -0.67 5.62 4.69
N GLY A 48 -0.31 4.34 4.89
CA GLY A 48 -1.22 3.27 5.30
C GLY A 48 -2.27 2.93 4.25
N ASN A 49 -2.01 3.23 2.98
CA ASN A 49 -2.92 3.06 1.85
C ASN A 49 -4.26 3.81 2.00
N VAL A 50 -4.29 4.87 2.81
CA VAL A 50 -5.48 5.73 3.01
C VAL A 50 -5.17 7.22 2.81
N GLY A 51 -3.94 7.53 2.47
CA GLY A 51 -3.42 8.86 2.18
C GLY A 51 -1.92 8.77 1.96
N GLY A 52 -1.31 9.86 1.62
CA GLY A 52 0.10 9.99 1.25
C GLY A 52 0.21 10.87 0.03
N THR A 53 1.41 10.99 -0.51
CA THR A 53 1.68 11.76 -1.71
C THR A 53 3.02 11.32 -2.32
N PRO A 54 3.15 11.30 -3.65
CA PRO A 54 4.43 11.09 -4.33
C PRO A 54 5.29 12.36 -4.37
N ASN A 55 4.80 13.48 -3.81
CA ASN A 55 5.49 14.77 -3.82
C ASN A 55 6.55 14.83 -2.72
N MET A 56 7.46 13.86 -2.69
CA MET A 56 8.68 13.89 -1.88
C MET A 56 9.80 14.53 -2.70
N ASN A 57 10.70 15.24 -2.06
CA ASN A 57 11.87 15.80 -2.74
C ASN A 57 12.99 14.74 -2.78
N PHE A 58 13.34 14.31 -3.97
CA PHE A 58 14.43 13.37 -4.23
C PHE A 58 15.65 14.04 -4.87
N SER A 59 15.71 15.38 -4.95
CA SER A 59 16.77 16.10 -5.65
C SER A 59 18.16 15.73 -5.15
N THR A 60 18.40 15.84 -3.85
CA THR A 60 19.70 15.46 -3.25
C THR A 60 20.05 14.00 -3.54
N PHE A 61 19.08 13.09 -3.41
CA PHE A 61 19.33 11.67 -3.66
C PHE A 61 19.77 11.41 -5.11
N VAL A 62 19.08 11.99 -6.09
CA VAL A 62 19.43 11.77 -7.51
C VAL A 62 20.73 12.46 -7.89
N ASP A 63 21.05 13.60 -7.27
CA ASP A 63 22.31 14.33 -7.53
C ASP A 63 23.54 13.60 -6.93
N GLU A 64 23.34 12.81 -5.86
CA GLU A 64 24.41 12.06 -5.18
C GLU A 64 24.57 10.61 -5.66
N THR A 65 23.59 10.04 -6.35
CA THR A 65 23.58 8.58 -6.63
C THR A 65 23.52 8.20 -8.10
N ASP A 66 23.39 9.15 -9.01
CA ASP A 66 23.17 8.88 -10.44
C ASP A 66 22.02 7.90 -10.71
N VAL A 67 20.95 7.99 -9.92
CA VAL A 67 19.73 7.15 -10.04
C VAL A 67 18.56 8.03 -10.43
N ILE A 68 17.77 7.61 -11.42
CA ILE A 68 16.48 8.27 -11.70
C ILE A 68 15.45 7.76 -10.71
N VAL A 69 14.72 8.66 -10.06
CA VAL A 69 13.60 8.31 -9.18
C VAL A 69 12.27 8.63 -9.86
N VAL A 70 11.40 7.63 -9.95
CA VAL A 70 10.02 7.78 -10.40
C VAL A 70 9.09 7.59 -9.20
N SER A 71 8.57 8.69 -8.65
CA SER A 71 7.64 8.66 -7.52
C SER A 71 6.20 8.60 -8.01
N VAL A 72 5.43 7.59 -7.57
CA VAL A 72 4.15 7.20 -8.17
C VAL A 72 2.98 7.53 -7.26
N GLU A 73 1.93 8.18 -7.82
CA GLU A 73 0.61 8.26 -7.19
C GLU A 73 -0.23 7.04 -7.63
N PHE A 74 -0.97 6.48 -6.69
CA PHE A 74 -1.90 5.37 -6.93
C PHE A 74 -3.14 5.54 -6.06
N ARG A 75 -4.27 4.95 -6.46
CA ARG A 75 -5.54 5.09 -5.75
C ARG A 75 -5.43 4.62 -4.30
N GLN A 76 -5.95 5.42 -3.40
CA GLN A 76 -5.87 5.22 -1.95
C GLN A 76 -7.22 4.82 -1.36
N GLY A 77 -7.19 4.16 -0.21
CA GLY A 77 -8.38 3.81 0.54
C GLY A 77 -9.32 2.91 -0.25
N ALA A 78 -10.62 3.15 -0.12
CA ALA A 78 -11.65 2.38 -0.82
C ALA A 78 -11.70 2.65 -2.34
N PHE A 79 -10.98 3.64 -2.85
CA PHE A 79 -10.77 3.80 -4.29
C PHE A 79 -9.73 2.81 -4.83
N GLY A 80 -8.70 2.48 -4.04
CA GLY A 80 -7.64 1.54 -4.42
C GLY A 80 -7.97 0.09 -4.11
N TRP A 81 -8.75 -0.16 -3.07
CA TRP A 81 -9.09 -1.51 -2.61
C TRP A 81 -10.56 -1.61 -2.22
N LEU A 82 -11.35 -2.27 -3.02
CA LEU A 82 -12.77 -2.50 -2.72
C LEU A 82 -13.26 -3.82 -3.29
N GLN A 83 -13.82 -4.67 -2.42
CA GLN A 83 -14.42 -5.93 -2.82
C GLN A 83 -15.95 -5.90 -2.68
N SER A 84 -16.65 -6.14 -3.79
CA SER A 84 -18.09 -6.35 -3.81
C SER A 84 -18.50 -7.20 -5.02
N LYS A 85 -19.32 -8.21 -4.78
CA LYS A 85 -19.93 -8.98 -5.90
C LYS A 85 -20.78 -8.09 -6.83
N ALA A 86 -21.28 -6.97 -6.31
CA ALA A 86 -22.11 -6.02 -7.06
C ALA A 86 -21.33 -5.19 -8.10
N LEU A 87 -19.99 -5.15 -8.01
CA LEU A 87 -19.12 -4.41 -8.93
C LEU A 87 -18.50 -5.29 -10.02
N LYS A 88 -18.84 -6.57 -10.07
CA LYS A 88 -18.32 -7.47 -11.10
C LYS A 88 -18.66 -6.98 -12.50
N THR A 89 -17.66 -6.99 -13.37
CA THR A 89 -17.73 -6.55 -14.78
C THR A 89 -17.50 -7.70 -15.76
N GLY A 90 -16.99 -8.85 -15.29
CA GLY A 90 -16.49 -9.95 -16.11
C GLY A 90 -15.00 -9.82 -16.43
N ASN A 91 -14.39 -8.65 -16.27
CA ASN A 91 -12.95 -8.50 -16.42
C ASN A 91 -12.23 -8.94 -15.13
N LYS A 92 -11.40 -10.00 -15.24
CA LYS A 92 -10.73 -10.61 -14.08
C LYS A 92 -9.84 -9.64 -13.31
N TYR A 93 -9.22 -8.67 -13.96
CA TYR A 93 -8.36 -7.66 -13.32
C TYR A 93 -9.18 -6.65 -12.51
N THR A 94 -10.19 -6.06 -13.13
CA THR A 94 -11.12 -5.14 -12.45
C THR A 94 -11.88 -5.86 -11.32
N ASP A 95 -12.29 -7.10 -11.54
CA ASP A 95 -13.04 -7.91 -10.56
C ASP A 95 -12.18 -8.39 -9.39
N SER A 96 -10.85 -8.20 -9.46
CA SER A 96 -9.92 -8.44 -8.35
C SER A 96 -10.21 -7.53 -7.15
N GLY A 97 -10.65 -6.30 -7.40
CA GLY A 97 -10.80 -5.23 -6.42
C GLY A 97 -9.49 -4.60 -5.95
N ASN A 98 -8.36 -5.00 -6.55
CA ASN A 98 -7.01 -4.51 -6.25
C ASN A 98 -6.63 -3.35 -7.19
N PHE A 99 -7.46 -2.32 -7.25
CA PHE A 99 -7.31 -1.23 -8.23
C PHE A 99 -5.98 -0.48 -8.11
N ALA A 100 -5.48 -0.27 -6.90
CA ALA A 100 -4.20 0.38 -6.69
C ALA A 100 -3.02 -0.46 -7.24
N MET A 101 -3.09 -1.79 -7.18
CA MET A 101 -2.07 -2.65 -7.80
C MET A 101 -2.10 -2.54 -9.33
N LEU A 102 -3.27 -2.33 -9.93
CA LEU A 102 -3.40 -2.05 -11.36
C LEU A 102 -2.80 -0.68 -11.72
N ASP A 103 -2.96 0.32 -10.87
CA ASP A 103 -2.33 1.64 -11.05
C ASP A 103 -0.80 1.55 -10.98
N ILE A 104 -0.27 0.80 -9.99
CA ILE A 104 1.17 0.55 -9.85
C ILE A 104 1.71 -0.22 -11.07
N LYS A 105 0.98 -1.23 -11.55
CA LYS A 105 1.34 -1.94 -12.77
C LYS A 105 1.46 -0.99 -13.95
N LEU A 106 0.46 -0.15 -14.15
CA LEU A 106 0.46 0.83 -15.24
C LEU A 106 1.64 1.79 -15.15
N ALA A 107 1.99 2.24 -13.94
CA ALA A 107 3.15 3.09 -13.72
C ALA A 107 4.47 2.38 -14.08
N LEU A 108 4.60 1.10 -13.72
CA LEU A 108 5.76 0.30 -14.07
C LEU A 108 5.84 0.03 -15.59
N GLU A 109 4.72 -0.21 -16.25
CA GLU A 109 4.65 -0.32 -17.72
C GLU A 109 5.07 1.00 -18.37
N TRP A 110 4.59 2.14 -17.85
CA TRP A 110 5.02 3.44 -18.33
C TRP A 110 6.54 3.63 -18.16
N VAL A 111 7.13 3.22 -17.05
CA VAL A 111 8.59 3.27 -16.82
C VAL A 111 9.30 2.42 -17.87
N ARG A 112 8.89 1.17 -18.07
CA ARG A 112 9.46 0.28 -19.09
C ARG A 112 9.46 0.94 -20.48
N ASP A 113 8.36 1.57 -20.86
CA ASP A 113 8.14 2.07 -22.21
C ASP A 113 8.72 3.48 -22.44
N ASN A 114 8.96 4.27 -21.37
CA ASN A 114 9.30 5.70 -21.54
C ASN A 114 10.56 6.16 -20.80
N ILE A 115 11.06 5.43 -19.83
CA ILE A 115 12.13 5.96 -18.96
C ILE A 115 13.46 6.18 -19.71
N GLY A 116 13.66 5.50 -20.82
CA GLY A 116 14.79 5.71 -21.72
C GLY A 116 14.89 7.15 -22.26
N PHE A 117 13.76 7.79 -22.51
CA PHE A 117 13.73 9.22 -22.91
C PHE A 117 14.20 10.18 -21.83
N PHE A 118 14.28 9.70 -20.58
CA PHE A 118 14.80 10.44 -19.44
C PHE A 118 16.25 10.06 -19.10
N GLY A 119 16.85 9.13 -19.87
CA GLY A 119 18.18 8.59 -19.62
C GLY A 119 18.21 7.45 -18.61
N GLY A 120 17.07 6.81 -18.33
CA GLY A 120 16.97 5.66 -17.43
C GLY A 120 17.11 4.34 -18.16
N ASP A 121 17.68 3.35 -17.49
CA ASP A 121 17.75 1.96 -17.95
C ASP A 121 16.50 1.20 -17.54
N ALA A 122 15.62 0.91 -18.50
CA ALA A 122 14.41 0.12 -18.29
C ALA A 122 14.69 -1.35 -17.90
N GLY A 123 15.91 -1.85 -18.16
CA GLY A 123 16.39 -3.17 -17.72
C GLY A 123 16.97 -3.18 -16.30
N ASN A 124 17.03 -2.03 -15.62
CA ASN A 124 17.57 -1.90 -14.27
C ASN A 124 16.65 -1.10 -13.34
N VAL A 125 15.43 -1.61 -13.16
CA VAL A 125 14.37 -0.98 -12.36
C VAL A 125 14.31 -1.58 -10.96
N THR A 126 14.48 -0.76 -9.93
CA THR A 126 14.26 -1.13 -8.53
C THR A 126 12.88 -0.64 -8.08
N LEU A 127 11.99 -1.55 -7.71
CA LEU A 127 10.71 -1.19 -7.08
C LEU A 127 10.93 -0.97 -5.59
N SER A 128 10.73 0.26 -5.13
CA SER A 128 10.96 0.67 -3.75
C SER A 128 9.68 1.19 -3.09
N GLY A 129 9.61 1.07 -1.78
CA GLY A 129 8.50 1.66 -1.03
C GLY A 129 8.76 1.81 0.45
N PHE A 130 8.01 2.72 1.06
CA PHE A 130 8.06 2.96 2.51
C PHE A 130 6.71 2.67 3.15
N SER A 131 6.70 1.96 4.31
CA SER A 131 5.49 1.69 5.10
C SER A 131 4.41 0.95 4.26
N ALA A 132 3.32 1.61 3.91
CA ALA A 132 2.29 1.04 3.04
C ALA A 132 2.83 0.75 1.63
N GLY A 133 3.60 1.67 1.04
CA GLY A 133 4.24 1.45 -0.25
C GLY A 133 5.22 0.28 -0.24
N ALA A 134 5.91 0.04 0.89
CA ALA A 134 6.75 -1.14 1.08
C ALA A 134 5.92 -2.45 1.11
N ARG A 135 4.73 -2.42 1.67
CA ARG A 135 3.79 -3.56 1.58
C ARG A 135 3.32 -3.79 0.15
N ASP A 136 3.07 -2.70 -0.57
CA ASP A 136 2.61 -2.77 -1.96
C ASP A 136 3.74 -3.25 -2.89
N SER A 137 5.02 -2.89 -2.64
CA SER A 137 6.15 -3.45 -3.38
C SER A 137 6.33 -4.96 -3.12
N LEU A 138 6.10 -5.43 -1.89
CA LEU A 138 6.08 -6.87 -1.60
C LEU A 138 4.88 -7.59 -2.25
N ASN A 139 3.71 -6.95 -2.27
CA ASN A 139 2.55 -7.50 -2.99
C ASN A 139 2.80 -7.54 -4.51
N ALA A 140 3.53 -6.56 -5.07
CA ALA A 140 3.96 -6.59 -6.46
C ALA A 140 4.93 -7.75 -6.73
N MET A 141 5.83 -8.06 -5.79
CA MET A 141 6.76 -9.17 -5.91
C MET A 141 6.07 -10.53 -6.06
N ILE A 142 4.94 -10.74 -5.39
CA ILE A 142 4.15 -11.99 -5.51
C ILE A 142 3.06 -11.90 -6.58
N SER A 143 2.92 -10.78 -7.27
CA SER A 143 1.85 -10.53 -8.24
C SER A 143 2.23 -11.03 -9.63
N PRO A 144 1.54 -12.05 -10.20
CA PRO A 144 1.89 -12.58 -11.52
C PRO A 144 1.71 -11.56 -12.65
N ILE A 145 0.94 -10.51 -12.45
CA ILE A 145 0.73 -9.45 -13.46
C ILE A 145 1.88 -8.43 -13.52
N MET A 146 2.86 -8.54 -12.63
CA MET A 146 4.02 -7.64 -12.54
C MET A 146 5.30 -8.22 -13.17
N THR A 147 5.21 -9.39 -13.81
CA THR A 147 6.34 -10.10 -14.39
C THR A 147 7.13 -9.21 -15.37
N GLY A 148 8.45 -9.13 -15.17
CA GLY A 148 9.35 -8.38 -16.03
C GLY A 148 9.27 -6.85 -15.93
N LEU A 149 8.52 -6.31 -14.96
CA LEU A 149 8.36 -4.87 -14.81
C LEU A 149 9.35 -4.23 -13.82
N PHE A 150 10.06 -5.03 -13.04
CA PHE A 150 11.13 -4.59 -12.14
C PHE A 150 12.15 -5.72 -11.95
N HIS A 151 13.37 -5.36 -11.52
CA HIS A 151 14.53 -6.21 -11.45
C HIS A 151 15.09 -6.33 -10.03
N LYS A 152 14.67 -5.46 -9.11
CA LYS A 152 15.07 -5.45 -7.69
C LYS A 152 13.92 -4.91 -6.84
N VAL A 153 13.91 -5.26 -5.54
CA VAL A 153 12.93 -4.74 -4.57
C VAL A 153 13.64 -4.14 -3.37
N VAL A 154 13.22 -2.94 -2.97
CA VAL A 154 13.65 -2.32 -1.70
C VAL A 154 12.43 -1.97 -0.87
N SER A 155 12.29 -2.58 0.29
CA SER A 155 11.08 -2.48 1.11
C SER A 155 11.42 -1.98 2.52
N PHE A 156 11.02 -0.71 2.83
CA PHE A 156 11.28 -0.07 4.11
C PHE A 156 10.05 -0.10 5.02
N SER A 157 10.17 -0.76 6.18
CA SER A 157 9.10 -0.80 7.21
C SER A 157 7.76 -1.31 6.67
N GLY A 158 7.80 -2.32 5.82
CA GLY A 158 6.64 -2.92 5.16
C GLY A 158 5.91 -3.99 5.97
N GLY A 159 5.63 -5.09 5.32
CA GLY A 159 5.00 -6.28 5.91
C GLY A 159 4.23 -7.12 4.90
N MET A 160 4.15 -8.41 5.16
CA MET A 160 3.39 -9.38 4.38
C MET A 160 1.90 -9.28 4.72
N THR A 161 1.16 -8.39 4.07
CA THR A 161 -0.26 -8.16 4.39
C THR A 161 -1.16 -8.36 3.18
N THR A 162 -2.00 -9.38 3.25
CA THR A 162 -3.09 -9.64 2.31
C THR A 162 -4.36 -10.01 3.07
N CYS A 163 -5.50 -10.00 2.40
CA CYS A 163 -6.74 -10.52 2.95
C CYS A 163 -7.53 -11.29 1.89
N SER A 164 -8.49 -12.11 2.32
CA SER A 164 -9.37 -12.82 1.41
C SER A 164 -10.42 -11.88 0.79
N LYS A 165 -10.94 -12.25 -0.38
CA LYS A 165 -12.09 -11.53 -0.98
C LYS A 165 -13.33 -11.56 -0.08
N GLN A 166 -13.48 -12.57 0.76
CA GLN A 166 -14.59 -12.66 1.70
C GLN A 166 -14.47 -11.62 2.81
N GLU A 167 -13.28 -11.46 3.40
CA GLU A 167 -12.99 -10.40 4.37
C GLU A 167 -13.21 -9.01 3.77
N GLY A 168 -12.74 -8.79 2.56
CA GLY A 168 -12.97 -7.54 1.83
C GLY A 168 -14.45 -7.24 1.61
N ARG A 169 -15.26 -8.24 1.22
CA ARG A 169 -16.71 -8.08 1.06
C ARG A 169 -17.41 -7.78 2.40
N LYS A 170 -17.03 -8.49 3.47
CA LYS A 170 -17.54 -8.24 4.82
C LYS A 170 -17.25 -6.82 5.26
N TRP A 171 -16.01 -6.36 5.05
CA TRP A 171 -15.62 -4.99 5.35
C TRP A 171 -16.44 -3.96 4.56
N THR A 172 -16.61 -4.17 3.26
CA THR A 172 -17.44 -3.29 2.40
C THR A 172 -18.88 -3.19 2.92
N ASP A 173 -19.52 -4.32 3.21
CA ASP A 173 -20.88 -4.37 3.74
C ASP A 173 -21.01 -3.64 5.09
N GLU A 174 -20.04 -3.78 5.97
CA GLU A 174 -19.99 -3.06 7.25
C GLU A 174 -19.83 -1.54 7.08
N LYS A 175 -19.04 -1.11 6.08
CA LYS A 175 -18.87 0.32 5.80
C LYS A 175 -20.13 0.92 5.16
N LEU A 176 -20.76 0.22 4.23
CA LEU A 176 -22.06 0.62 3.67
C LEU A 176 -23.13 0.74 4.76
N ALA A 177 -23.19 -0.22 5.69
CA ALA A 177 -24.11 -0.13 6.84
C ALA A 177 -23.86 1.11 7.71
N LYS A 178 -22.60 1.46 7.97
CA LYS A 178 -22.24 2.68 8.69
C LYS A 178 -22.66 3.95 7.92
N ILE A 179 -22.53 3.95 6.60
CA ILE A 179 -22.96 5.08 5.76
C ILE A 179 -24.47 5.23 5.80
N LEU A 180 -25.24 4.14 5.69
CA LEU A 180 -26.70 4.19 5.78
C LEU A 180 -27.21 4.72 7.13
N VAL A 181 -26.52 4.39 8.23
CA VAL A 181 -26.81 4.98 9.54
C VAL A 181 -26.50 6.48 9.55
N ARG A 182 -25.37 6.92 9.00
CA ARG A 182 -25.02 8.35 8.91
C ARG A 182 -25.97 9.15 8.03
N ARG A 183 -26.53 8.51 7.00
CA ARG A 183 -27.58 9.10 6.13
C ARG A 183 -28.97 9.10 6.78
N GLY A 184 -29.09 8.69 8.05
CA GLY A 184 -30.37 8.63 8.78
C GLY A 184 -31.33 7.52 8.36
N ARG A 185 -30.92 6.61 7.44
CA ARG A 185 -31.79 5.54 6.94
C ARG A 185 -32.03 4.41 7.94
N PHE A 186 -31.16 4.30 8.94
CA PHE A 186 -31.25 3.32 10.02
C PHE A 186 -30.72 3.91 11.32
N SER A 187 -31.44 3.68 12.42
CA SER A 187 -30.98 4.08 13.76
C SER A 187 -29.89 3.17 14.33
N LYS A 188 -29.88 1.88 13.95
CA LYS A 188 -28.93 0.88 14.49
C LYS A 188 -28.11 0.21 13.40
N LYS A 189 -26.76 0.17 13.58
CA LYS A 189 -25.82 -0.46 12.66
C LYS A 189 -26.17 -1.94 12.36
N LYS A 190 -26.64 -2.69 13.36
CA LYS A 190 -27.03 -4.11 13.21
C LYS A 190 -28.17 -4.30 12.18
N ARG A 191 -29.17 -3.40 12.21
CA ARG A 191 -30.29 -3.40 11.23
C ARG A 191 -29.80 -3.02 9.83
N ALA A 192 -29.00 -1.97 9.72
CA ALA A 192 -28.39 -1.53 8.46
C ALA A 192 -27.53 -2.65 7.83
N LEU A 193 -26.71 -3.35 8.62
CA LEU A 193 -25.86 -4.43 8.13
C LEU A 193 -26.70 -5.63 7.61
N ARG A 194 -27.76 -6.02 8.32
CA ARG A 194 -28.70 -7.05 7.84
C ARG A 194 -29.33 -6.65 6.50
N TYR A 195 -29.74 -5.40 6.38
CA TYR A 195 -30.29 -4.86 5.13
C TYR A 195 -29.27 -4.92 3.99
N VAL A 196 -28.04 -4.43 4.19
CA VAL A 196 -26.97 -4.44 3.18
C VAL A 196 -26.64 -5.87 2.73
N LYS A 197 -26.56 -6.84 3.65
CA LYS A 197 -26.29 -8.24 3.34
C LYS A 197 -27.36 -8.87 2.45
N ARG A 198 -28.62 -8.47 2.62
CA ARG A 198 -29.78 -8.98 1.86
C ARG A 198 -30.03 -8.23 0.54
N MET A 199 -29.27 -7.15 0.28
CA MET A 199 -29.44 -6.39 -0.96
C MET A 199 -29.10 -7.25 -2.17
N SER A 200 -29.91 -7.17 -3.24
CA SER A 200 -29.54 -7.67 -4.55
C SER A 200 -28.30 -6.93 -5.09
N ALA A 201 -27.55 -7.58 -5.97
CA ALA A 201 -26.37 -6.98 -6.59
C ALA A 201 -26.70 -5.63 -7.26
N LYS A 202 -27.83 -5.53 -7.96
CA LYS A 202 -28.31 -4.30 -8.62
C LYS A 202 -28.51 -3.16 -7.61
N LYS A 203 -29.19 -3.42 -6.49
CA LYS A 203 -29.44 -2.42 -5.43
C LYS A 203 -28.12 -2.00 -4.76
N LYS A 204 -27.24 -2.97 -4.47
CA LYS A 204 -25.91 -2.69 -3.86
C LYS A 204 -25.01 -1.89 -4.81
N LYS A 205 -25.02 -2.19 -6.11
CA LYS A 205 -24.31 -1.41 -7.13
C LYS A 205 -24.80 0.03 -7.15
N LYS A 206 -26.12 0.25 -7.19
CA LYS A 206 -26.72 1.59 -7.15
C LYS A 206 -26.30 2.36 -5.88
N LEU A 207 -26.28 1.69 -4.72
CA LEU A 207 -25.83 2.31 -3.47
C LEU A 207 -24.34 2.69 -3.54
N LEU A 208 -23.45 1.81 -4.04
CA LEU A 208 -22.03 2.10 -4.16
C LEU A 208 -21.76 3.31 -5.07
N TYR A 209 -22.44 3.37 -6.23
CA TYR A 209 -22.30 4.51 -7.15
C TYR A 209 -22.98 5.80 -6.65
N SER A 210 -23.86 5.74 -5.65
CA SER A 210 -24.46 6.93 -5.00
C SER A 210 -23.60 7.53 -3.91
N LEU A 211 -22.43 6.94 -3.61
CA LEU A 211 -21.54 7.45 -2.58
C LEU A 211 -20.76 8.66 -3.07
N SER A 212 -20.76 9.72 -2.28
CA SER A 212 -19.87 10.85 -2.51
C SER A 212 -18.39 10.46 -2.26
N ASN A 213 -17.45 11.18 -2.88
CA ASN A 213 -16.02 11.00 -2.64
C ASN A 213 -15.65 11.11 -1.14
N LYS A 214 -16.34 11.99 -0.40
CA LYS A 214 -16.18 12.14 1.05
C LYS A 214 -16.61 10.88 1.83
N GLU A 215 -17.67 10.21 1.38
CA GLU A 215 -18.14 8.96 2.00
C GLU A 215 -17.19 7.80 1.69
N ILE A 216 -16.71 7.69 0.44
CA ILE A 216 -15.74 6.67 0.03
C ILE A 216 -14.43 6.83 0.81
N LYS A 217 -13.87 8.05 0.91
CA LYS A 217 -12.69 8.35 1.74
C LYS A 217 -12.88 7.93 3.19
N LYS A 218 -14.07 8.18 3.77
CA LYS A 218 -14.40 7.78 5.15
C LYS A 218 -14.57 6.27 5.34
N MET A 219 -14.73 5.47 4.29
CA MET A 219 -14.78 4.01 4.43
C MET A 219 -13.47 3.45 4.98
N ALA A 220 -12.33 3.88 4.47
CA ALA A 220 -11.02 3.41 4.89
C ALA A 220 -10.64 3.91 6.29
N GLY A 221 -11.14 5.06 6.73
CA GLY A 221 -10.83 5.64 8.02
C GLY A 221 -9.42 6.19 8.11
N SER A 222 -9.16 6.97 9.15
CA SER A 222 -7.85 7.64 9.36
C SER A 222 -7.15 7.22 10.66
N SER A 223 -7.72 6.31 11.44
CA SER A 223 -7.27 6.05 12.82
C SER A 223 -7.01 4.58 13.13
N GLY A 224 -5.98 4.34 13.92
CA GLY A 224 -5.64 3.06 14.52
C GLY A 224 -4.52 2.32 13.81
N LEU A 225 -4.21 1.14 14.31
CA LEU A 225 -3.35 0.17 13.63
C LEU A 225 -4.03 -0.25 12.32
N ARG A 226 -3.61 0.38 11.24
CA ARG A 226 -4.24 0.26 9.92
C ARG A 226 -4.14 -1.14 9.34
N LEU A 227 -3.24 -1.95 9.86
CA LEU A 227 -3.08 -3.38 9.54
C LEU A 227 -4.35 -4.21 9.77
N THR A 228 -5.19 -3.82 10.74
CA THR A 228 -6.39 -4.60 11.12
C THR A 228 -7.70 -3.95 10.70
N ASN A 229 -7.70 -2.65 10.37
CA ASN A 229 -8.92 -1.87 10.16
C ASN A 229 -9.24 -1.55 8.70
N PHE A 230 -8.34 -1.89 7.79
CA PHE A 230 -8.50 -1.68 6.36
C PHE A 230 -7.96 -2.88 5.60
N PRO A 231 -8.76 -3.49 4.72
CA PRO A 231 -8.26 -4.56 3.86
C PRO A 231 -7.15 -4.01 2.97
N GLN A 232 -6.10 -4.80 2.86
CA GLN A 232 -5.00 -4.57 1.93
C GLN A 232 -5.29 -5.30 0.61
N CYS A 233 -4.28 -5.78 -0.09
CA CYS A 233 -4.47 -6.55 -1.30
C CYS A 233 -5.32 -7.80 -1.05
N PHE A 234 -6.27 -8.05 -1.94
CA PHE A 234 -7.15 -9.22 -1.88
C PHE A 234 -6.51 -10.39 -2.60
N ARG A 235 -6.45 -11.54 -1.94
CA ARG A 235 -6.05 -12.81 -2.56
C ARG A 235 -7.14 -13.27 -3.52
N ASP A 236 -7.08 -12.76 -4.74
CA ASP A 236 -8.10 -12.97 -5.77
C ASP A 236 -7.73 -14.08 -6.76
N GLY A 237 -6.47 -14.46 -6.83
CA GLY A 237 -5.92 -15.48 -7.72
C GLY A 237 -5.57 -14.96 -9.13
N THR A 238 -5.67 -13.65 -9.35
CA THR A 238 -5.32 -13.02 -10.63
C THR A 238 -4.27 -11.92 -10.43
N VAL A 239 -4.55 -10.96 -9.57
CA VAL A 239 -3.62 -9.87 -9.22
C VAL A 239 -2.73 -10.30 -8.06
N ILE A 240 -3.29 -10.98 -7.07
CA ILE A 240 -2.56 -11.55 -5.93
C ILE A 240 -2.87 -13.04 -5.85
N PRO A 241 -1.89 -13.92 -5.67
CA PRO A 241 -2.09 -15.36 -5.52
C PRO A 241 -3.14 -15.71 -4.45
N LYS A 242 -3.84 -16.84 -4.59
CA LYS A 242 -4.88 -17.26 -3.64
C LYS A 242 -4.32 -17.54 -2.25
N ASP A 243 -3.13 -18.02 -2.17
CA ASP A 243 -2.35 -18.35 -0.97
C ASP A 243 -1.55 -17.14 -0.44
N GLY A 244 -1.52 -16.03 -1.20
CA GLY A 244 -0.81 -14.81 -0.81
C GLY A 244 0.69 -15.04 -0.68
N PHE A 245 1.27 -14.69 0.47
CA PHE A 245 2.71 -14.82 0.71
C PHE A 245 3.18 -16.26 1.01
N ASP A 246 2.29 -17.25 1.04
CA ASP A 246 2.72 -18.64 1.16
C ASP A 246 3.32 -19.14 -0.17
N CYS A 247 3.04 -18.46 -1.29
CA CYS A 247 3.67 -18.72 -2.58
C CYS A 247 5.21 -18.57 -2.57
N LEU A 248 5.78 -17.84 -1.61
CA LEU A 248 7.23 -17.69 -1.45
C LEU A 248 7.93 -19.05 -1.21
N GLU A 249 7.29 -19.96 -0.51
CA GLU A 249 7.86 -21.25 -0.10
C GLU A 249 8.09 -22.22 -1.29
N TYR A 250 7.40 -21.98 -2.42
CA TYR A 250 7.54 -22.80 -3.63
C TYR A 250 7.92 -22.01 -4.90
N GLY A 251 8.46 -20.79 -4.72
CA GLY A 251 8.99 -19.98 -5.81
C GLY A 251 7.93 -19.26 -6.66
N GLY A 252 6.69 -19.14 -6.16
CA GLY A 252 5.60 -18.44 -6.83
C GLY A 252 5.68 -16.90 -6.74
N TYR A 253 6.88 -16.35 -6.92
CA TYR A 253 7.17 -14.92 -6.83
C TYR A 253 8.27 -14.52 -7.84
N HIS A 254 8.47 -13.21 -8.03
CA HIS A 254 9.55 -12.69 -8.86
C HIS A 254 10.87 -12.80 -8.08
N ARG A 255 11.75 -13.74 -8.52
CA ARG A 255 13.07 -14.00 -7.93
C ARG A 255 14.04 -12.90 -8.31
N VAL A 256 13.97 -11.79 -7.60
CA VAL A 256 14.84 -10.63 -7.79
C VAL A 256 15.59 -10.29 -6.51
N PRO A 257 16.82 -9.75 -6.59
CA PRO A 257 17.54 -9.27 -5.42
C PRO A 257 16.71 -8.28 -4.62
N MET A 258 16.79 -8.35 -3.28
CA MET A 258 16.02 -7.46 -2.43
C MET A 258 16.75 -6.95 -1.20
N ILE A 259 16.37 -5.74 -0.78
CA ILE A 259 16.70 -5.18 0.52
C ILE A 259 15.41 -5.02 1.33
N ILE A 260 15.37 -5.62 2.51
CA ILE A 260 14.25 -5.50 3.45
C ILE A 260 14.75 -4.76 4.69
N ALA A 261 14.15 -3.61 4.97
CA ALA A 261 14.60 -2.75 6.06
C ALA A 261 13.51 -2.43 7.07
N THR A 262 13.92 -2.27 8.33
CA THR A 262 13.06 -1.83 9.43
C THR A 262 13.83 -0.91 10.38
N ASN A 263 13.11 -0.18 11.23
CA ASN A 263 13.71 0.64 12.27
C ASN A 263 13.75 -0.10 13.61
N ARG A 264 14.76 0.19 14.44
CA ARG A 264 14.82 -0.29 15.84
C ARG A 264 13.57 0.10 16.64
N SER A 265 12.99 1.25 16.35
CA SER A 265 11.89 1.86 17.11
C SER A 265 10.63 2.09 16.25
N GLU A 266 10.24 1.14 15.40
CA GLU A 266 9.08 1.21 14.47
C GLU A 266 7.79 1.72 15.11
N PHE A 267 7.49 1.26 16.31
CA PHE A 267 6.25 1.59 17.02
C PHE A 267 6.35 2.78 17.97
N ALA A 268 7.48 3.48 18.04
CA ALA A 268 7.66 4.58 19.00
C ALA A 268 6.56 5.64 18.89
N ASN A 269 6.39 6.25 17.72
CA ASN A 269 5.41 7.32 17.51
C ASN A 269 3.96 6.82 17.50
N MET A 270 3.71 5.64 16.95
CA MET A 270 2.35 5.07 16.92
C MET A 270 1.87 4.67 18.31
N SER A 271 2.73 4.06 19.11
CA SER A 271 2.41 3.69 20.49
C SER A 271 2.15 4.94 21.35
N TYR A 272 2.98 5.96 21.25
CA TYR A 272 2.82 7.21 21.98
C TYR A 272 1.49 7.91 21.64
N LYS A 273 1.21 8.15 20.37
CA LYS A 273 -0.04 8.77 19.91
C LYS A 273 -1.28 7.96 20.29
N SER A 274 -1.20 6.64 20.21
CA SER A 274 -2.31 5.75 20.60
C SER A 274 -2.56 5.79 22.09
N MET A 275 -1.52 5.74 22.90
CA MET A 275 -1.62 5.80 24.36
C MET A 275 -2.05 7.18 24.86
N GLN A 276 -1.56 8.28 24.26
CA GLN A 276 -2.07 9.63 24.56
C GLN A 276 -3.57 9.76 24.26
N ARG A 277 -4.04 9.20 23.14
CA ARG A 277 -5.47 9.20 22.82
C ARG A 277 -6.30 8.43 23.86
N ILE A 278 -5.78 7.31 24.37
CA ILE A 278 -6.42 6.56 25.47
C ILE A 278 -6.47 7.40 26.74
N LEU A 279 -5.36 8.07 27.11
CA LEU A 279 -5.31 8.97 28.27
C LEU A 279 -6.35 10.09 28.16
N THR A 280 -6.43 10.74 27.00
CA THR A 280 -7.36 11.85 26.79
C THR A 280 -8.82 11.41 26.84
N LYS A 281 -9.14 10.24 26.26
CA LYS A 281 -10.53 9.75 26.18
C LYS A 281 -10.98 8.92 27.38
N ARG A 282 -10.04 8.33 28.11
CA ARG A 282 -10.26 7.46 29.28
C ARG A 282 -9.18 7.69 30.33
N PRO A 283 -9.18 8.84 31.02
CA PRO A 283 -8.11 9.22 31.96
C PRO A 283 -7.94 8.22 33.10
N LYS A 284 -9.01 7.50 33.49
CA LYS A 284 -8.98 6.47 34.54
C LYS A 284 -8.29 5.16 34.12
N THR A 285 -7.90 4.99 32.83
CA THR A 285 -7.26 3.77 32.34
C THR A 285 -5.86 3.55 32.93
N PHE A 286 -5.17 4.64 33.30
CA PHE A 286 -3.84 4.57 33.90
C PHE A 286 -3.89 5.15 35.34
N ARG A 287 -3.36 4.40 36.28
CA ARG A 287 -3.31 4.83 37.69
C ARG A 287 -2.45 6.09 37.92
N ASN A 288 -1.36 6.21 37.15
CA ASN A 288 -0.44 7.35 37.26
C ASN A 288 0.47 7.45 36.02
N ARG A 289 1.27 8.54 35.93
CA ARG A 289 2.23 8.75 34.83
C ARG A 289 3.27 7.63 34.70
N LYS A 290 3.74 7.08 35.82
CA LYS A 290 4.74 6.00 35.87
C LYS A 290 4.22 4.75 35.16
N GLN A 291 2.99 4.36 35.42
CA GLN A 291 2.32 3.23 34.70
C GLN A 291 2.18 3.52 33.20
N PHE A 292 1.81 4.74 32.82
CA PHE A 292 1.72 5.14 31.40
C PHE A 292 3.06 4.96 30.68
N TYR A 293 4.15 5.51 31.24
CA TYR A 293 5.47 5.42 30.60
C TYR A 293 6.01 3.98 30.57
N ARG A 294 5.74 3.20 31.62
CA ARG A 294 6.09 1.77 31.63
C ARG A 294 5.40 1.01 30.50
N LEU A 295 4.09 1.19 30.34
CA LEU A 295 3.32 0.53 29.27
C LEU A 295 3.73 1.05 27.89
N LEU A 296 4.03 2.34 27.77
CA LEU A 296 4.55 2.92 26.53
C LEU A 296 5.89 2.27 26.12
N LYS A 297 6.82 2.11 27.08
CA LYS A 297 8.10 1.42 26.85
C LYS A 297 7.89 -0.02 26.40
N ILE A 298 7.00 -0.76 27.06
CA ILE A 298 6.63 -2.12 26.68
C ILE A 298 6.07 -2.16 25.23
N ALA A 299 5.08 -1.33 24.95
CA ALA A 299 4.45 -1.28 23.63
C ALA A 299 5.45 -0.91 22.51
N LYS A 300 6.34 0.07 22.76
CA LYS A 300 7.42 0.48 21.85
C LYS A 300 8.39 -0.69 21.61
N THR A 301 8.89 -1.31 22.65
CA THR A 301 9.93 -2.35 22.56
C THR A 301 9.39 -3.61 21.92
N TYR A 302 8.31 -4.18 22.44
CA TYR A 302 7.76 -5.44 21.96
C TYR A 302 7.04 -5.29 20.61
N GLY A 303 6.35 -4.14 20.38
CA GLY A 303 5.76 -3.85 19.09
C GLY A 303 6.80 -3.76 17.99
N SER A 304 7.94 -3.10 18.25
CA SER A 304 9.04 -3.01 17.26
C SER A 304 9.72 -4.36 17.01
N LYS A 305 9.95 -5.16 18.07
CA LYS A 305 10.47 -6.53 17.94
C LYS A 305 9.52 -7.41 17.12
N LEU A 306 8.23 -7.37 17.43
CA LEU A 306 7.21 -8.14 16.71
C LEU A 306 7.16 -7.75 15.23
N GLN A 307 7.23 -6.46 14.91
CA GLN A 307 7.29 -5.99 13.53
C GLN A 307 8.55 -6.50 12.82
N SER A 308 9.71 -6.40 13.47
CA SER A 308 10.98 -6.88 12.91
C SER A 308 10.90 -8.38 12.64
N SER A 309 10.47 -9.17 13.62
CA SER A 309 10.38 -10.63 13.48
C SER A 309 9.38 -11.03 12.39
N PHE A 310 8.18 -10.46 12.41
CA PHE A 310 7.15 -10.79 11.42
C PHE A 310 7.49 -10.32 10.01
N TYR A 311 8.16 -9.19 9.87
CA TYR A 311 8.45 -8.60 8.58
C TYR A 311 9.82 -9.02 8.03
N LEU A 312 10.91 -8.83 8.79
CA LEU A 312 12.25 -9.17 8.33
C LEU A 312 12.51 -10.68 8.35
N GLU A 313 12.45 -11.26 9.56
CA GLU A 313 12.90 -12.62 9.80
C GLU A 313 11.99 -13.63 9.09
N LYS A 314 10.67 -13.48 9.25
CA LYS A 314 9.70 -14.39 8.63
C LYS A 314 9.67 -14.28 7.11
N LEU A 315 9.82 -13.08 6.54
CA LEU A 315 9.89 -12.93 5.09
C LEU A 315 11.17 -13.57 4.54
N ALA A 316 12.31 -13.25 5.14
CA ALA A 316 13.59 -13.85 4.73
C ALA A 316 13.58 -15.38 4.84
N SER A 317 13.08 -15.92 5.96
CA SER A 317 12.99 -17.38 6.14
C SER A 317 12.03 -18.06 5.18
N LYS A 318 10.91 -17.44 4.81
CA LYS A 318 10.01 -17.99 3.77
C LYS A 318 10.66 -18.05 2.39
N ILE A 319 11.41 -17.02 2.03
CA ILE A 319 12.11 -16.99 0.73
C ILE A 319 13.30 -17.97 0.72
N ALA A 320 14.01 -18.11 1.83
CA ALA A 320 15.15 -19.03 1.96
C ALA A 320 14.78 -20.52 1.81
N ILE A 321 13.49 -20.87 1.84
CA ILE A 321 13.00 -22.23 1.53
C ILE A 321 13.11 -22.53 0.03
N ASP A 322 12.97 -21.52 -0.82
CA ASP A 322 13.16 -21.66 -2.27
C ASP A 322 14.66 -21.75 -2.60
N PRO A 323 15.18 -22.90 -3.10
CA PRO A 323 16.61 -23.06 -3.38
C PRO A 323 17.13 -22.17 -4.52
N TYR A 324 16.24 -21.57 -5.29
CA TYR A 324 16.57 -20.69 -6.41
C TYR A 324 16.32 -19.21 -6.10
N HIS A 325 16.19 -18.85 -4.82
CA HIS A 325 15.98 -17.45 -4.44
C HIS A 325 17.17 -16.55 -4.84
N SER A 326 16.88 -15.30 -5.15
CA SER A 326 17.91 -14.27 -5.32
C SER A 326 18.41 -13.76 -3.96
N ASP A 327 19.48 -12.98 -3.98
CA ASP A 327 20.09 -12.40 -2.78
C ASP A 327 19.09 -11.56 -1.98
N ILE A 328 19.07 -11.78 -0.67
CA ILE A 328 18.23 -11.04 0.28
C ILE A 328 19.13 -10.38 1.31
N TYR A 329 19.08 -9.07 1.33
CA TYR A 329 19.78 -8.26 2.33
C TYR A 329 18.78 -7.72 3.34
N THR A 330 19.09 -7.87 4.63
CA THR A 330 18.27 -7.32 5.70
C THR A 330 18.99 -6.14 6.37
N TYR A 331 18.27 -5.05 6.60
CA TYR A 331 18.81 -3.86 7.23
C TYR A 331 17.92 -3.39 8.37
N ARG A 332 18.55 -3.11 9.52
CA ARG A 332 17.86 -2.54 10.67
C ARG A 332 18.47 -1.21 11.06
N PHE A 333 17.75 -0.13 10.84
CA PHE A 333 18.18 1.21 11.18
C PHE A 333 18.22 1.37 12.71
N GLN A 334 19.41 1.69 13.26
CA GLN A 334 19.65 1.71 14.70
C GLN A 334 19.60 3.12 15.30
N TRP A 335 19.63 4.15 14.46
CA TRP A 335 19.64 5.54 14.87
C TRP A 335 18.27 5.97 15.42
N GLY A 336 18.25 6.70 16.57
CA GLY A 336 17.06 7.25 17.24
C GLY A 336 16.79 6.64 18.60
#